data_572d6a3976df8f6c8230d35022cd041a
#
_entry.id   572d6a3976df8f6c8230d35022cd041a
#
_cell.length_a   1.000
_cell.length_b   1.000
_cell.length_c   1.000
_cell.angle_alpha   90.00
_cell.angle_beta   90.00
_cell.angle_gamma   90.00
#
_symmetry.space_group_name_H-M   'P 1'
#
loop_
_entity.id
_entity.type
_entity.pdbx_description
1 polymer ?
#
loop_
_entity_poly.entity_id
_entity_poly.type
_entity_poly.pdbx_seq_one_letter_code
_entity_poly.pdbx_strand_id
1 'polypeptide(L)'
;LDTVRNSFFSLLNGMRNTKTGSVQVLWYELAEDKEKSSIKEFQKINTGKIRLTDAELIKGLFLLNKNFEQGSKFIKQSTLAIEWEFIENTLHANNFWYFLQKKGTDMPNRIDLLFSLIYKKHILSGLEEEEWNDQLKEADKDIQDTRKSAIFRYYYDKFEGKQGEE
;
A
#
# COMPACT_ATOMS: atom_id res chain seq x y z
N LEU A 1 -1.55 23.08 -18.48
CA LEU A 1 -0.82 22.49 -17.32
C LEU A 1 -0.54 23.56 -16.25
N ASP A 2 -0.15 24.78 -16.63
CA ASP A 2 0.19 25.86 -15.69
C ASP A 2 -0.99 26.38 -14.87
N THR A 3 -2.18 26.37 -15.42
CA THR A 3 -3.40 26.82 -14.73
C THR A 3 -3.77 25.87 -13.58
N VAL A 4 -3.68 24.56 -13.81
CA VAL A 4 -3.97 23.54 -12.79
C VAL A 4 -2.92 23.58 -11.66
N ARG A 5 -1.66 23.73 -12.03
CA ARG A 5 -0.55 23.86 -11.08
C ARG A 5 -0.73 25.10 -10.21
N ASN A 6 -1.01 26.25 -10.79
CA ASN A 6 -1.21 27.50 -10.06
C ASN A 6 -2.45 27.45 -9.14
N SER A 7 -3.53 26.80 -9.58
CA SER A 7 -4.71 26.55 -8.73
C SER A 7 -4.37 25.67 -7.54
N PHE A 8 -3.57 24.62 -7.74
CA PHE A 8 -3.12 23.73 -6.67
C PHE A 8 -2.23 24.48 -5.65
N PHE A 9 -1.28 25.29 -6.12
CA PHE A 9 -0.44 26.10 -5.22
C PHE A 9 -1.24 27.16 -4.46
N SER A 10 -2.26 27.75 -5.07
CA SER A 10 -3.13 28.71 -4.37
C SER A 10 -3.95 28.04 -3.25
N LEU A 11 -4.37 26.78 -3.46
CA LEU A 11 -5.05 25.97 -2.45
C LEU A 11 -4.12 25.65 -1.27
N LEU A 12 -2.85 25.29 -1.55
CA LEU A 12 -1.85 24.99 -0.54
C LEU A 12 -1.44 26.23 0.27
N ASN A 13 -1.34 27.39 -0.37
CA ASN A 13 -0.95 28.65 0.27
C ASN A 13 -2.10 29.32 1.03
N GLY A 14 -3.26 28.67 1.16
CA GLY A 14 -4.38 29.22 1.95
C GLY A 14 -5.00 30.49 1.36
N MET A 15 -4.69 30.84 0.13
CA MET A 15 -5.35 31.95 -0.57
C MET A 15 -6.81 31.60 -0.79
N ARG A 16 -7.67 32.17 0.06
CA ARG A 16 -9.12 31.98 0.02
C ARG A 16 -9.68 32.46 -1.31
N ASN A 17 -9.93 31.54 -2.21
CA ASN A 17 -10.90 31.77 -3.25
C ASN A 17 -12.24 31.20 -2.76
N THR A 18 -13.26 32.05 -2.63
CA THR A 18 -14.56 31.70 -2.04
C THR A 18 -15.34 30.60 -2.77
N LYS A 19 -14.83 30.12 -3.91
CA LYS A 19 -15.43 29.05 -4.73
C LYS A 19 -14.65 27.71 -4.70
N THR A 20 -13.42 27.71 -4.24
CA THR A 20 -12.59 26.49 -4.12
C THR A 20 -12.19 26.33 -2.67
N GLY A 21 -12.36 25.15 -2.10
CA GLY A 21 -11.97 24.87 -0.72
C GLY A 21 -10.50 25.24 -0.43
N SER A 22 -10.11 25.24 0.82
CA SER A 22 -8.71 25.42 1.23
C SER A 22 -8.16 24.10 1.79
N VAL A 23 -6.88 23.81 1.51
CA VAL A 23 -6.18 22.73 2.19
C VAL A 23 -5.75 23.26 3.56
N GLN A 24 -6.12 22.54 4.61
CA GLN A 24 -5.72 22.85 5.98
C GLN A 24 -4.84 21.73 6.53
N VAL A 25 -3.79 22.11 7.21
CA VAL A 25 -2.93 21.17 7.94
C VAL A 25 -3.35 21.22 9.41
N LEU A 26 -3.75 20.08 9.96
CA LEU A 26 -3.98 19.89 11.36
C LEU A 26 -2.67 19.48 12.02
N TRP A 27 -2.08 20.37 12.81
CA TRP A 27 -0.93 20.08 13.64
C TRP A 27 -1.41 19.66 15.02
N TYR A 28 -1.04 18.46 15.46
CA TYR A 28 -1.36 17.97 16.79
C TYR A 28 -0.08 17.54 17.50
N GLU A 29 0.24 18.24 18.57
CA GLU A 29 1.43 17.99 19.38
C GLU A 29 1.07 17.15 20.59
N LEU A 30 1.76 16.03 20.77
CA LEU A 30 1.56 15.14 21.91
C LEU A 30 2.48 15.59 23.04
N ALA A 31 1.95 15.71 24.26
CA ALA A 31 2.76 16.00 25.43
C ALA A 31 3.78 14.88 25.67
N GLU A 32 5.04 15.25 25.97
CA GLU A 32 6.21 14.36 26.02
C GLU A 32 6.15 13.19 27.03
N ASP A 33 5.15 13.17 27.91
CA ASP A 33 5.21 12.38 29.15
C ASP A 33 4.77 10.92 29.07
N LYS A 34 4.41 10.35 27.89
CA LYS A 34 3.99 8.94 27.84
C LYS A 34 4.15 8.31 26.45
N GLU A 35 5.25 7.63 26.18
CA GLU A 35 5.43 6.80 24.98
C GLU A 35 4.25 5.85 24.71
N LYS A 36 3.68 5.25 25.77
CA LYS A 36 2.48 4.40 25.66
C LYS A 36 1.19 5.18 25.35
N SER A 37 1.16 6.49 25.62
CA SER A 37 0.02 7.36 25.34
C SER A 37 0.00 7.82 23.89
N SER A 38 1.16 8.08 23.28
CA SER A 38 1.26 8.59 21.91
C SER A 38 0.75 7.57 20.88
N ILE A 39 1.04 6.29 21.06
CA ILE A 39 0.52 5.22 20.18
C ILE A 39 -1.02 5.11 20.29
N LYS A 40 -1.55 5.18 21.52
CA LYS A 40 -3.01 5.14 21.74
C LYS A 40 -3.72 6.35 21.15
N GLU A 41 -3.16 7.55 21.31
CA GLU A 41 -3.71 8.78 20.72
C GLU A 41 -3.64 8.74 19.19
N PHE A 42 -2.53 8.27 18.61
CA PHE A 42 -2.41 8.05 17.18
C PHE A 42 -3.47 7.04 16.67
N GLN A 43 -3.67 5.95 17.40
CA GLN A 43 -4.72 4.97 17.08
C GLN A 43 -6.12 5.60 17.14
N LYS A 44 -6.42 6.44 18.14
CA LYS A 44 -7.71 7.14 18.25
C LYS A 44 -7.94 8.10 17.08
N ILE A 45 -6.93 8.90 16.72
CA ILE A 45 -7.01 9.84 15.59
C ILE A 45 -7.24 9.07 14.28
N ASN A 46 -6.68 7.86 14.16
CA ASN A 46 -6.84 7.00 13.00
C ASN A 46 -8.10 6.09 13.06
N THR A 47 -8.80 6.04 14.20
CA THR A 47 -10.05 5.29 14.33
C THR A 47 -11.10 5.89 13.39
N GLY A 48 -11.64 5.06 12.50
CA GLY A 48 -12.62 5.50 11.48
C GLY A 48 -12.03 5.96 10.16
N LYS A 49 -10.70 6.00 10.01
CA LYS A 49 -10.07 6.20 8.70
C LYS A 49 -10.15 4.91 7.86
N ILE A 50 -10.11 5.07 6.55
CA ILE A 50 -9.98 3.95 5.61
C ILE A 50 -8.69 3.21 5.95
N ARG A 51 -8.78 1.90 6.13
CA ARG A 51 -7.60 1.07 6.42
C ARG A 51 -6.68 1.06 5.20
N LEU A 52 -5.38 1.00 5.47
CA LEU A 52 -4.41 0.77 4.42
C LEU A 52 -4.66 -0.58 3.75
N THR A 53 -4.52 -0.62 2.45
CA THR A 53 -4.56 -1.87 1.68
C THR A 53 -3.30 -2.69 1.94
N ASP A 54 -3.33 -3.98 1.62
CA ASP A 54 -2.14 -4.84 1.75
C ASP A 54 -0.97 -4.30 0.90
N ALA A 55 -1.24 -3.77 -0.30
CA ALA A 55 -0.22 -3.15 -1.14
C ALA A 55 0.43 -1.93 -0.48
N GLU A 56 -0.34 -1.06 0.17
CA GLU A 56 0.20 0.11 0.87
C GLU A 56 1.07 -0.30 2.06
N LEU A 57 0.66 -1.34 2.80
CA LEU A 57 1.45 -1.90 3.89
C LEU A 57 2.76 -2.54 3.37
N ILE A 58 2.70 -3.28 2.25
CA ILE A 58 3.87 -3.88 1.60
C ILE A 58 4.80 -2.80 1.06
N LYS A 59 4.28 -1.74 0.45
CA LYS A 59 5.08 -0.57 0.03
C LYS A 59 5.86 0.01 1.21
N GLY A 60 5.18 0.20 2.34
CA GLY A 60 5.81 0.65 3.57
C GLY A 60 6.92 -0.30 4.04
N LEU A 61 6.67 -1.61 4.01
CA LEU A 61 7.64 -2.63 4.37
C LEU A 61 8.89 -2.59 3.47
N PHE A 62 8.71 -2.46 2.16
CA PHE A 62 9.81 -2.38 1.19
C PHE A 62 10.67 -1.13 1.39
N LEU A 63 10.06 -0.01 1.76
CA LEU A 63 10.74 1.26 1.94
C LEU A 63 11.37 1.46 3.33
N LEU A 64 11.28 0.46 4.22
CA LEU A 64 11.92 0.55 5.53
C LEU A 64 13.42 0.81 5.41
N ASN A 65 13.90 1.70 6.26
CA ASN A 65 15.30 2.11 6.28
C ASN A 65 16.28 0.94 6.47
N LYS A 66 15.89 -0.07 7.23
CA LYS A 66 16.68 -1.26 7.51
C LYS A 66 16.97 -2.12 6.27
N ASN A 67 16.19 -1.97 5.20
CA ASN A 67 16.35 -2.74 3.96
C ASN A 67 17.44 -2.18 3.03
N PHE A 68 18.09 -1.07 3.41
CA PHE A 68 19.04 -0.37 2.54
C PHE A 68 20.34 -0.07 3.28
N GLU A 69 21.46 -0.32 2.61
CA GLU A 69 22.79 0.11 3.07
C GLU A 69 22.89 1.65 3.12
N GLN A 70 23.50 2.17 4.17
CA GLN A 70 23.53 3.63 4.42
C GLN A 70 24.03 4.46 3.23
N GLY A 71 25.06 4.00 2.51
CA GLY A 71 25.67 4.77 1.40
C GLY A 71 24.81 4.87 0.13
N SER A 72 23.89 3.96 -0.10
CA SER A 72 23.04 3.90 -1.31
C SER A 72 21.54 4.05 -1.02
N LYS A 73 21.18 4.23 0.23
CA LYS A 73 19.82 4.20 0.75
C LYS A 73 18.86 5.10 -0.01
N PHE A 74 19.17 6.39 -0.10
CA PHE A 74 18.29 7.37 -0.74
C PHE A 74 18.04 7.03 -2.22
N ILE A 75 19.08 6.65 -2.93
CA ILE A 75 19.00 6.30 -4.37
C ILE A 75 18.13 5.05 -4.53
N LYS A 76 18.39 3.99 -3.77
CA LYS A 76 17.63 2.73 -3.86
C LYS A 76 16.16 2.90 -3.46
N GLN A 77 15.88 3.68 -2.40
CA GLN A 77 14.50 3.99 -2.02
C GLN A 77 13.77 4.79 -3.10
N SER A 78 14.43 5.79 -3.69
CA SER A 78 13.84 6.59 -4.76
C SER A 78 13.59 5.75 -6.02
N THR A 79 14.53 4.90 -6.39
CA THR A 79 14.36 3.97 -7.53
C THR A 79 13.16 3.05 -7.31
N LEU A 80 13.06 2.44 -6.13
CA LEU A 80 11.93 1.57 -5.79
C LEU A 80 10.59 2.33 -5.84
N ALA A 81 10.56 3.57 -5.34
CA ALA A 81 9.35 4.39 -5.38
C ALA A 81 8.92 4.71 -6.82
N ILE A 82 9.89 5.01 -7.71
CA ILE A 82 9.63 5.28 -9.13
C ILE A 82 9.14 4.02 -9.85
N GLU A 83 9.77 2.87 -9.60
CA GLU A 83 9.35 1.59 -10.18
C GLU A 83 7.93 1.22 -9.72
N TRP A 84 7.62 1.45 -8.44
CA TRP A 84 6.28 1.24 -7.90
C TRP A 84 5.25 2.11 -8.61
N GLU A 85 5.52 3.40 -8.74
CA GLU A 85 4.64 4.35 -9.44
C GLU A 85 4.44 3.95 -10.92
N PHE A 86 5.50 3.48 -11.58
CA PHE A 86 5.40 2.98 -12.95
C PHE A 86 4.46 1.78 -13.06
N ILE A 87 4.54 0.83 -12.12
CA ILE A 87 3.64 -0.34 -12.07
C ILE A 87 2.20 0.13 -11.83
N GLU A 88 1.95 1.00 -10.85
CA GLU A 88 0.61 1.53 -10.57
C GLU A 88 0.02 2.23 -11.80
N ASN A 89 0.79 3.10 -12.46
CA ASN A 89 0.35 3.81 -13.65
C ASN A 89 0.04 2.85 -14.80
N THR A 90 0.83 1.80 -14.98
CA THR A 90 0.57 0.77 -16.00
C THR A 90 -0.74 0.05 -15.73
N LEU A 91 -1.01 -0.33 -14.48
CA LEU A 91 -2.26 -0.97 -14.08
C LEU A 91 -3.47 -0.03 -14.18
N HIS A 92 -3.26 1.28 -14.12
CA HIS A 92 -4.31 2.27 -14.32
C HIS A 92 -4.70 2.46 -15.80
N ALA A 93 -3.92 1.98 -16.75
CA ALA A 93 -4.31 1.96 -18.15
C ALA A 93 -5.48 1.01 -18.35
N ASN A 94 -6.66 1.56 -18.70
CA ASN A 94 -7.91 0.81 -18.74
C ASN A 94 -7.90 -0.36 -19.73
N ASN A 95 -7.25 -0.22 -20.90
CA ASN A 95 -7.09 -1.26 -21.88
C ASN A 95 -6.31 -2.45 -21.33
N PHE A 96 -5.24 -2.19 -20.57
CA PHE A 96 -4.46 -3.21 -19.90
C PHE A 96 -5.21 -3.83 -18.71
N TRP A 97 -5.85 -2.99 -17.89
CA TRP A 97 -6.61 -3.45 -16.73
C TRP A 97 -7.75 -4.40 -17.10
N TYR A 98 -8.54 -4.03 -18.12
CA TYR A 98 -9.66 -4.89 -18.55
C TYR A 98 -9.24 -6.13 -19.35
N PHE A 99 -7.98 -6.21 -19.74
CA PHE A 99 -7.40 -7.46 -20.21
C PHE A 99 -7.14 -8.43 -19.05
N LEU A 100 -6.70 -7.89 -17.90
CA LEU A 100 -6.41 -8.69 -16.70
C LEU A 100 -7.65 -9.02 -15.88
N GLN A 101 -8.60 -8.10 -15.84
CA GLN A 101 -9.77 -8.18 -14.97
C GLN A 101 -11.07 -7.92 -15.74
N LYS A 102 -12.14 -8.61 -15.30
CA LYS A 102 -13.46 -8.39 -15.87
C LYS A 102 -13.91 -6.94 -15.67
N LYS A 103 -14.53 -6.35 -16.69
CA LYS A 103 -15.08 -4.98 -16.61
C LYS A 103 -16.07 -4.88 -15.44
N GLY A 104 -15.91 -3.85 -14.64
CA GLY A 104 -16.73 -3.61 -13.44
C GLY A 104 -16.13 -4.17 -12.14
N THR A 105 -14.96 -4.84 -12.21
CA THR A 105 -14.20 -5.15 -10.99
C THR A 105 -13.56 -3.88 -10.47
N ASP A 106 -14.07 -3.39 -9.34
CA ASP A 106 -13.50 -2.25 -8.63
C ASP A 106 -12.57 -2.75 -7.53
N MET A 107 -11.31 -2.32 -7.59
CA MET A 107 -10.32 -2.58 -6.55
C MET A 107 -9.79 -1.24 -6.04
N PRO A 108 -9.77 -1.01 -4.73
CA PRO A 108 -9.29 0.25 -4.15
C PRO A 108 -7.86 0.58 -4.61
N ASN A 109 -7.04 -0.45 -4.75
CA ASN A 109 -5.68 -0.32 -5.28
C ASN A 109 -5.43 -1.47 -6.28
N ARG A 110 -5.16 -1.12 -7.55
CA ARG A 110 -5.02 -2.11 -8.63
C ARG A 110 -3.76 -2.98 -8.49
N ILE A 111 -2.74 -2.52 -7.77
CA ILE A 111 -1.52 -3.29 -7.53
C ILE A 111 -1.77 -4.48 -6.58
N ASP A 112 -2.84 -4.44 -5.76
CA ASP A 112 -3.25 -5.58 -4.92
C ASP A 112 -3.51 -6.84 -5.75
N LEU A 113 -3.89 -6.70 -7.02
CA LEU A 113 -4.03 -7.83 -7.93
C LEU A 113 -2.71 -8.59 -8.09
N LEU A 114 -1.60 -7.88 -8.30
CA LEU A 114 -0.29 -8.53 -8.49
C LEU A 114 0.13 -9.29 -7.24
N PHE A 115 -0.04 -8.68 -6.08
CA PHE A 115 0.28 -9.34 -4.81
C PHE A 115 -0.62 -10.54 -4.54
N SER A 116 -1.90 -10.47 -4.89
CA SER A 116 -2.82 -11.61 -4.76
C SER A 116 -2.43 -12.77 -5.69
N LEU A 117 -2.00 -12.48 -6.91
CA LEU A 117 -1.54 -13.50 -7.85
C LEU A 117 -0.25 -14.19 -7.38
N ILE A 118 0.71 -13.42 -6.84
CA ILE A 118 1.95 -13.96 -6.30
C ILE A 118 1.65 -14.83 -5.06
N TYR A 119 0.77 -14.38 -4.18
CA TYR A 119 0.33 -15.13 -3.02
C TYR A 119 -0.33 -16.46 -3.40
N LYS A 120 -1.28 -16.43 -4.34
CA LYS A 120 -1.94 -17.63 -4.88
C LYS A 120 -0.94 -18.60 -5.52
N LYS A 121 -0.02 -18.08 -6.34
CA LYS A 121 1.06 -18.88 -6.92
C LYS A 121 1.89 -19.58 -5.85
N HIS A 122 2.17 -18.90 -4.73
CA HIS A 122 2.91 -19.50 -3.62
C HIS A 122 2.12 -20.65 -2.97
N ILE A 123 0.83 -20.45 -2.71
CA ILE A 123 -0.03 -21.50 -2.12
C ILE A 123 -0.11 -22.73 -3.02
N LEU A 124 -0.19 -22.54 -4.33
CA LEU A 124 -0.27 -23.63 -5.29
C LEU A 124 1.07 -24.34 -5.53
N SER A 125 2.18 -23.73 -5.11
CA SER A 125 3.50 -24.32 -5.33
C SER A 125 3.68 -25.59 -4.49
N GLY A 126 3.85 -26.72 -5.17
CA GLY A 126 4.01 -28.03 -4.54
C GLY A 126 2.72 -28.84 -4.36
N LEU A 127 1.60 -28.34 -4.92
CA LEU A 127 0.33 -29.06 -4.94
C LEU A 127 0.07 -29.68 -6.32
N GLU A 128 -0.65 -30.80 -6.34
CA GLU A 128 -1.17 -31.42 -7.57
C GLU A 128 -2.37 -30.60 -8.10
N GLU A 129 -2.61 -30.65 -9.43
CA GLU A 129 -3.65 -29.83 -10.07
C GLU A 129 -5.07 -30.10 -9.52
N GLU A 130 -5.33 -31.30 -9.03
CA GLU A 130 -6.61 -31.70 -8.45
C GLU A 130 -6.96 -30.94 -7.18
N GLU A 131 -5.94 -30.49 -6.44
CA GLU A 131 -6.10 -29.74 -5.17
C GLU A 131 -6.25 -28.22 -5.40
N TRP A 132 -5.88 -27.71 -6.58
CA TRP A 132 -5.81 -26.26 -6.85
C TRP A 132 -7.14 -25.54 -6.62
N ASN A 133 -8.25 -26.12 -7.05
CA ASN A 133 -9.55 -25.45 -6.97
C ASN A 133 -9.99 -25.16 -5.53
N ASP A 134 -9.74 -26.07 -4.61
CA ASP A 134 -10.14 -25.87 -3.21
C ASP A 134 -9.17 -24.96 -2.48
N GLN A 135 -7.89 -25.05 -2.75
CA GLN A 135 -6.86 -24.14 -2.21
C GLN A 135 -7.04 -22.70 -2.73
N LEU A 136 -7.41 -22.51 -3.99
CA LEU A 136 -7.73 -21.18 -4.53
C LEU A 136 -8.96 -20.57 -3.88
N LYS A 137 -10.02 -21.35 -3.62
CA LYS A 137 -11.21 -20.87 -2.91
C LYS A 137 -10.88 -20.44 -1.47
N GLU A 138 -10.02 -21.17 -0.79
CA GLU A 138 -9.58 -20.83 0.56
C GLU A 138 -8.71 -19.57 0.56
N ALA A 139 -7.75 -19.48 -0.36
CA ALA A 139 -6.93 -18.28 -0.57
C ALA A 139 -7.79 -17.04 -0.85
N ASP A 140 -8.83 -17.17 -1.68
CA ASP A 140 -9.76 -16.07 -1.97
C ASP A 140 -10.52 -15.61 -0.73
N LYS A 141 -10.94 -16.52 0.16
CA LYS A 141 -11.57 -16.16 1.43
C LYS A 141 -10.60 -15.42 2.35
N ASP A 142 -9.36 -15.85 2.41
CA ASP A 142 -8.33 -15.22 3.23
C ASP A 142 -7.98 -13.81 2.74
N ILE A 143 -7.90 -13.63 1.41
CA ILE A 143 -7.67 -12.33 0.78
C ILE A 143 -8.85 -11.38 1.03
N GLN A 144 -10.09 -11.88 0.97
CA GLN A 144 -11.29 -11.08 1.18
C GLN A 144 -11.49 -10.69 2.65
N ASP A 145 -10.96 -11.45 3.60
CA ASP A 145 -11.00 -11.06 5.02
C ASP A 145 -9.93 -10.00 5.31
N THR A 146 -10.30 -8.74 5.12
CA THR A 146 -9.42 -7.57 5.36
C THR A 146 -8.85 -7.50 6.78
N ARG A 147 -9.41 -8.24 7.75
CA ARG A 147 -8.88 -8.31 9.12
C ARG A 147 -7.65 -9.21 9.21
N LYS A 148 -7.54 -10.17 8.31
CA LYS A 148 -6.43 -11.13 8.30
C LYS A 148 -5.17 -10.56 7.67
N SER A 149 -5.29 -9.63 6.69
CA SER A 149 -4.18 -9.09 5.92
C SER A 149 -3.23 -10.21 5.44
N ALA A 150 -3.81 -11.27 4.85
CA ALA A 150 -3.09 -12.52 4.55
C ALA A 150 -1.90 -12.28 3.61
N ILE A 151 -2.09 -11.43 2.60
CA ILE A 151 -1.05 -11.07 1.64
C ILE A 151 0.09 -10.32 2.35
N PHE A 152 -0.24 -9.30 3.18
CA PHE A 152 0.77 -8.56 3.92
C PHE A 152 1.58 -9.46 4.85
N ARG A 153 0.93 -10.36 5.60
CA ARG A 153 1.63 -11.32 6.49
C ARG A 153 2.60 -12.18 5.73
N TYR A 154 2.20 -12.73 4.59
CA TYR A 154 3.07 -13.53 3.74
C TYR A 154 4.36 -12.79 3.35
N TYR A 155 4.24 -11.51 2.94
CA TYR A 155 5.41 -10.71 2.62
C TYR A 155 6.24 -10.33 3.85
N TYR A 156 5.56 -10.00 4.94
CA TYR A 156 6.24 -9.68 6.21
C TYR A 156 7.10 -10.85 6.70
N ASP A 157 6.55 -12.05 6.73
CA ASP A 157 7.27 -13.26 7.16
C ASP A 157 8.47 -13.55 6.26
N LYS A 158 8.32 -13.37 4.94
CA LYS A 158 9.45 -13.50 4.00
C LYS A 158 10.55 -12.47 4.23
N PHE A 159 10.21 -11.26 4.63
CA PHE A 159 11.18 -10.21 4.91
C PHE A 159 11.89 -10.43 6.25
N GLU A 160 11.18 -10.82 7.28
CA GLU A 160 11.77 -11.10 8.59
C GLU A 160 12.61 -12.41 8.56
N GLY A 161 12.15 -13.44 7.85
CA GLY A 161 12.86 -14.70 7.71
C GLY A 161 14.22 -14.59 7.00
N LYS A 162 14.37 -13.61 6.08
CA LYS A 162 15.66 -13.34 5.42
C LYS A 162 16.69 -12.63 6.31
N GLN A 163 16.28 -12.07 7.43
CA GLN A 163 17.20 -11.38 8.36
C GLN A 163 17.81 -12.31 9.40
N GLY A 164 17.41 -13.58 9.44
CA GLY A 164 17.97 -14.60 10.34
C GLY A 164 19.01 -15.53 9.72
N GLU A 165 19.34 -15.36 8.42
CA GLU A 165 20.24 -16.23 7.66
C GLU A 165 21.58 -15.56 7.27
N GLU A 166 21.94 -14.40 7.82
CA GLU A 166 23.24 -13.75 7.65
C GLU A 166 24.14 -13.93 8.88
#